data_1e173f4a36facbdfc59fc0d486aee0f4
#
_entry.id   1e173f4a36facbdfc59fc0d486aee0f4
#
_cell.length_a   1.000
_cell.length_b   1.000
_cell.length_c   1.000
_cell.angle_alpha   90.00
_cell.angle_beta   90.00
_cell.angle_gamma   90.00
#
_symmetry.space_group_name_H-M   'P 1'
#
loop_
_entity.id
_entity.type
_entity.pdbx_description
1 polymer ?
#
loop_
_entity_poly.entity_id
_entity_poly.type
_entity_poly.pdbx_seq_one_letter_code
_entity_poly.pdbx_strand_id
1 'polypeptide(L)'
;MRLPFLALAAVSLVPFQVGCDFESIADASDHYREDFQYTYNLKPGGRLSVDNYNGSVEILGWEKDSVQITGTKYAGREQLLKDIKIDTKADDNSVTIRTIRPSWHGNSGAKYSIRVPFKVQLDRIVSSNGQIRVEDVQGNSILETSNGAVRLRKVEGRLDAKTSNGSIEADGLTGDATLRTSNASIRLDRIFGALDARTSNGGVHIRLGKPKAGEPIKLGSSNGSIELEVEELDNNEIHASTSNSAITLRLPPPVKARLRASTSNGGISTEFDVTTHGAMGKNFLEGEINGGGPLIDLSTSNGTIKVQKM
;
A
#
# COMPACT_ATOMS: atom_id res chain seq x y z
N MET A 1 87.35 1.53 -20.57
CA MET A 1 86.54 2.62 -21.01
C MET A 1 85.10 2.08 -21.11
N ARG A 2 84.26 2.24 -20.09
CA ARG A 2 82.91 1.71 -20.00
C ARG A 2 81.93 2.90 -19.87
N LEU A 3 81.06 3.04 -20.87
CA LEU A 3 80.00 4.04 -20.87
C LEU A 3 78.81 3.54 -20.02
N PRO A 4 78.14 4.38 -19.28
CA PRO A 4 76.93 4.00 -18.55
C PRO A 4 75.65 4.09 -19.45
N PHE A 5 74.79 3.10 -19.29
CA PHE A 5 73.45 3.04 -19.88
C PHE A 5 72.54 4.02 -19.13
N LEU A 6 71.88 4.90 -19.88
CA LEU A 6 70.78 5.77 -19.40
C LEU A 6 69.49 4.99 -19.53
N ALA A 7 68.81 4.72 -18.40
CA ALA A 7 67.47 4.14 -18.39
C ALA A 7 66.44 5.25 -18.55
N LEU A 8 65.69 5.19 -19.63
CA LEU A 8 64.55 6.08 -19.92
C LEU A 8 63.31 5.52 -19.20
N ALA A 9 62.82 6.25 -18.18
CA ALA A 9 61.58 5.91 -17.53
C ALA A 9 60.38 6.44 -18.35
N ALA A 10 59.56 5.51 -18.89
CA ALA A 10 58.33 5.86 -19.56
C ALA A 10 57.22 6.13 -18.51
N VAL A 11 56.78 7.39 -18.44
CA VAL A 11 55.61 7.80 -17.68
C VAL A 11 54.38 7.51 -18.52
N SER A 12 53.63 6.49 -18.14
CA SER A 12 52.30 6.21 -18.71
C SER A 12 51.28 7.15 -18.07
N LEU A 13 50.77 8.09 -18.87
CA LEU A 13 49.57 8.84 -18.53
C LEU A 13 48.34 7.91 -18.66
N VAL A 14 47.71 7.58 -17.52
CA VAL A 14 46.40 6.98 -17.46
C VAL A 14 45.36 8.12 -17.62
N PRO A 15 44.45 8.09 -18.61
CA PRO A 15 43.38 9.07 -18.66
C PRO A 15 42.37 8.76 -17.54
N PHE A 16 42.23 9.69 -16.59
CA PHE A 16 41.10 9.72 -15.67
C PHE A 16 39.80 9.92 -16.50
N GLN A 17 39.04 8.87 -16.71
CA GLN A 17 37.66 9.01 -17.13
C GLN A 17 36.86 9.52 -15.93
N VAL A 18 36.52 10.80 -15.96
CA VAL A 18 35.48 11.37 -15.09
C VAL A 18 34.16 10.81 -15.63
N GLY A 19 33.70 9.72 -15.01
CA GLY A 19 32.33 9.29 -15.15
C GLY A 19 31.45 10.37 -14.53
N CYS A 20 30.69 11.10 -15.35
CA CYS A 20 29.55 11.87 -14.85
C CYS A 20 28.52 10.85 -14.35
N ASP A 21 28.54 10.58 -13.06
CA ASP A 21 27.40 9.99 -12.39
C ASP A 21 26.24 10.97 -12.51
N PHE A 22 25.29 10.60 -13.34
CA PHE A 22 24.00 11.26 -13.46
C PHE A 22 23.18 10.91 -12.19
N GLU A 23 23.63 11.41 -11.03
CA GLU A 23 22.81 11.40 -9.84
C GLU A 23 21.60 12.29 -10.10
N SER A 24 20.44 11.65 -9.99
CA SER A 24 19.14 12.20 -10.31
C SER A 24 18.93 13.58 -9.68
N ILE A 25 18.51 14.52 -10.50
CA ILE A 25 18.13 15.91 -10.17
C ILE A 25 17.06 16.02 -9.05
N ALA A 26 16.50 14.89 -8.58
CA ALA A 26 15.51 14.84 -7.51
C ALA A 26 16.06 15.09 -6.09
N ASP A 27 17.37 15.07 -5.88
CA ASP A 27 18.01 15.21 -4.55
C ASP A 27 18.61 16.60 -4.29
N ALA A 28 18.50 17.54 -5.23
CA ALA A 28 19.10 18.88 -5.11
C ALA A 28 18.45 19.80 -4.06
N SER A 29 17.36 19.37 -3.40
CA SER A 29 16.64 20.18 -2.41
C SER A 29 17.01 19.87 -0.94
N ASP A 30 17.72 18.76 -0.68
CA ASP A 30 18.03 18.26 0.67
C ASP A 30 19.51 18.47 1.02
N HIS A 31 19.96 19.72 1.00
CA HIS A 31 21.39 20.06 1.18
C HIS A 31 21.94 19.78 2.57
N TYR A 32 21.09 19.87 3.60
CA TYR A 32 21.49 19.68 4.99
C TYR A 32 20.81 18.46 5.57
N ARG A 33 21.59 17.58 6.19
CA ARG A 33 21.11 16.32 6.77
C ARG A 33 21.70 16.11 8.16
N GLU A 34 20.95 15.48 9.04
CA GLU A 34 21.37 15.09 10.38
C GLU A 34 20.71 13.77 10.76
N ASP A 35 21.52 12.76 11.04
CA ASP A 35 21.05 11.45 11.45
C ASP A 35 20.72 11.42 12.93
N PHE A 36 19.74 10.61 13.30
CA PHE A 36 19.36 10.39 14.69
C PHE A 36 19.02 8.92 14.93
N GLN A 37 19.21 8.51 16.19
CA GLN A 37 18.88 7.16 16.63
C GLN A 37 18.35 7.17 18.06
N TYR A 38 17.25 6.41 18.30
CA TYR A 38 16.69 6.16 19.63
C TYR A 38 16.39 4.69 19.78
N THR A 39 16.42 4.19 21.00
CA THR A 39 16.02 2.83 21.32
C THR A 39 15.24 2.84 22.62
N TYR A 40 14.08 2.19 22.65
CA TYR A 40 13.20 2.10 23.80
C TYR A 40 12.74 0.66 23.98
N ASN A 41 12.45 0.26 25.22
CA ASN A 41 11.76 -0.99 25.48
C ASN A 41 10.32 -0.87 24.98
N LEU A 42 9.81 -1.93 24.38
CA LEU A 42 8.41 -2.07 24.02
C LEU A 42 8.04 -3.56 24.11
N LYS A 43 7.13 -3.89 25.01
CA LYS A 43 6.65 -5.27 25.17
C LYS A 43 5.87 -5.72 23.93
N PRO A 44 5.89 -7.01 23.58
CA PRO A 44 5.02 -7.55 22.54
C PRO A 44 3.54 -7.19 22.79
N GLY A 45 2.86 -6.71 21.75
CA GLY A 45 1.49 -6.17 21.86
C GLY A 45 1.42 -4.70 22.26
N GLY A 46 2.55 -4.05 22.53
CA GLY A 46 2.63 -2.61 22.79
C GLY A 46 2.22 -1.77 21.58
N ARG A 47 2.20 -0.45 21.74
CA ARG A 47 1.67 0.50 20.77
C ARG A 47 2.75 1.39 20.20
N LEU A 48 2.72 1.61 18.89
CA LEU A 48 3.54 2.60 18.21
C LEU A 48 2.66 3.65 17.53
N SER A 49 2.97 4.93 17.76
CA SER A 49 2.37 6.06 17.02
C SER A 49 3.47 6.91 16.41
N VAL A 50 3.31 7.29 15.14
CA VAL A 50 4.23 8.17 14.40
C VAL A 50 3.44 9.29 13.74
N ASP A 51 3.79 10.54 14.03
CA ASP A 51 3.25 11.73 13.41
C ASP A 51 4.36 12.48 12.67
N ASN A 52 4.46 12.26 11.36
CA ASN A 52 5.45 12.88 10.49
C ASN A 52 4.76 13.77 9.44
N TYR A 53 5.29 14.94 9.15
CA TYR A 53 4.73 15.83 8.12
C TYR A 53 5.34 15.62 6.74
N ASN A 54 6.64 15.31 6.63
CA ASN A 54 7.35 15.03 5.38
C ASN A 54 8.41 13.96 5.57
N GLY A 55 8.52 13.04 4.60
CA GLY A 55 9.49 11.97 4.54
C GLY A 55 8.88 10.60 4.80
N SER A 56 9.55 9.58 4.34
CA SER A 56 9.10 8.19 4.44
C SER A 56 9.12 7.67 5.88
N VAL A 57 8.17 6.79 6.17
CA VAL A 57 8.13 6.02 7.43
C VAL A 57 8.15 4.54 7.06
N GLU A 58 9.21 3.87 7.42
CA GLU A 58 9.41 2.44 7.22
C GLU A 58 9.39 1.71 8.57
N ILE A 59 8.53 0.69 8.70
CA ILE A 59 8.35 -0.09 9.91
C ILE A 59 8.59 -1.56 9.59
N LEU A 60 9.51 -2.18 10.32
CA LEU A 60 9.89 -3.58 10.15
C LEU A 60 9.76 -4.33 11.47
N GLY A 61 9.01 -5.41 11.49
CA GLY A 61 8.96 -6.33 12.61
C GLY A 61 10.29 -7.05 12.87
N TRP A 62 10.61 -7.30 14.16
CA TRP A 62 11.76 -8.08 14.57
C TRP A 62 11.50 -8.90 15.85
N GLU A 63 12.45 -9.75 16.23
CA GLU A 63 12.31 -10.66 17.38
C GLU A 63 12.58 -10.02 18.75
N LYS A 64 13.00 -8.72 18.82
CA LYS A 64 13.37 -8.08 20.09
C LYS A 64 12.19 -7.32 20.70
N ASP A 65 12.10 -7.32 22.02
CA ASP A 65 11.13 -6.57 22.81
C ASP A 65 11.55 -5.09 22.97
N SER A 66 11.85 -4.46 21.87
CA SER A 66 12.31 -3.06 21.83
C SER A 66 11.92 -2.40 20.51
N VAL A 67 11.84 -1.08 20.52
CA VAL A 67 11.73 -0.24 19.32
C VAL A 67 13.08 0.42 19.07
N GLN A 68 13.63 0.22 17.90
CA GLN A 68 14.77 0.96 17.40
C GLN A 68 14.30 1.93 16.32
N ILE A 69 14.54 3.21 16.53
CA ILE A 69 14.19 4.30 15.64
C ILE A 69 15.49 4.84 15.08
N THR A 70 15.69 4.72 13.80
CA THR A 70 16.76 5.40 13.06
C THR A 70 16.14 6.32 12.04
N GLY A 71 16.78 7.42 11.75
CA GLY A 71 16.26 8.34 10.76
C GLY A 71 17.22 9.45 10.42
N THR A 72 16.83 10.22 9.40
CA THR A 72 17.58 11.37 8.91
C THR A 72 16.65 12.57 8.81
N LYS A 73 16.93 13.63 9.55
CA LYS A 73 16.33 14.96 9.31
C LYS A 73 16.97 15.55 8.06
N TYR A 74 16.20 16.23 7.25
CA TYR A 74 16.70 16.93 6.06
C TYR A 74 16.04 18.29 5.88
N ALA A 75 16.78 19.23 5.30
CA ALA A 75 16.27 20.56 4.98
C ALA A 75 17.05 21.22 3.85
N GLY A 76 16.40 22.13 3.13
CA GLY A 76 17.05 22.97 2.12
C GLY A 76 17.93 24.11 2.69
N ARG A 77 17.86 24.34 4.00
CA ARG A 77 18.67 25.36 4.71
C ARG A 77 19.08 24.83 6.08
N GLU A 78 20.28 25.18 6.52
CA GLU A 78 20.84 24.75 7.81
C GLU A 78 19.97 25.18 9.00
N GLN A 79 19.44 26.40 8.99
CA GLN A 79 18.56 26.90 10.04
C GLN A 79 17.29 26.06 10.16
N LEU A 80 16.67 25.70 9.04
CA LEU A 80 15.49 24.84 9.05
C LEU A 80 15.78 23.45 9.62
N LEU A 81 17.00 22.90 9.34
CA LEU A 81 17.40 21.61 9.89
C LEU A 81 17.49 21.66 11.41
N LYS A 82 18.10 22.71 11.97
CA LYS A 82 18.22 22.93 13.43
C LYS A 82 16.86 23.07 14.13
N ASP A 83 15.86 23.60 13.43
CA ASP A 83 14.52 23.79 13.95
C ASP A 83 13.63 22.55 13.89
N ILE A 84 14.03 21.51 13.13
CA ILE A 84 13.34 20.22 13.14
C ILE A 84 13.64 19.49 14.46
N LYS A 85 12.59 19.23 15.24
CA LYS A 85 12.73 18.46 16.48
C LYS A 85 12.01 17.13 16.36
N ILE A 86 12.65 16.08 16.84
CA ILE A 86 12.04 14.76 16.99
C ILE A 86 11.67 14.61 18.46
N ASP A 87 10.38 14.70 18.75
CA ASP A 87 9.82 14.50 20.09
C ASP A 87 9.42 13.03 20.24
N THR A 88 9.94 12.38 21.27
CA THR A 88 9.65 10.96 21.56
C THR A 88 9.18 10.83 22.99
N LYS A 89 8.09 10.08 23.17
CA LYS A 89 7.56 9.67 24.47
C LYS A 89 7.50 8.17 24.48
N ALA A 90 8.08 7.54 25.47
CA ALA A 90 8.16 6.08 25.55
C ALA A 90 7.93 5.57 26.96
N ASP A 91 7.21 4.47 27.05
CA ASP A 91 7.11 3.59 28.21
C ASP A 91 7.15 2.13 27.71
N ASP A 92 7.10 1.16 28.63
CA ASP A 92 7.17 -0.27 28.29
C ASP A 92 6.04 -0.77 27.38
N ASN A 93 4.94 -0.04 27.24
CA ASN A 93 3.75 -0.45 26.50
C ASN A 93 3.44 0.50 25.31
N SER A 94 4.08 1.64 25.24
CA SER A 94 3.82 2.62 24.17
C SER A 94 5.04 3.44 23.79
N VAL A 95 5.18 3.69 22.48
CA VAL A 95 6.16 4.63 21.92
C VAL A 95 5.44 5.57 20.99
N THR A 96 5.59 6.88 21.23
CA THR A 96 5.04 7.93 20.38
C THR A 96 6.18 8.77 19.82
N ILE A 97 6.19 8.97 18.52
CA ILE A 97 7.21 9.76 17.79
C ILE A 97 6.49 10.89 17.07
N ARG A 98 6.96 12.10 17.24
CA ARG A 98 6.42 13.26 16.56
C ARG A 98 7.52 14.12 15.94
N THR A 99 7.41 14.40 14.65
CA THR A 99 8.27 15.38 13.97
C THR A 99 7.67 16.76 14.10
N ILE A 100 8.30 17.64 14.87
CA ILE A 100 7.89 19.03 15.03
C ILE A 100 8.40 19.83 13.83
N ARG A 101 7.46 20.45 13.11
CA ARG A 101 7.74 21.24 11.92
C ARG A 101 8.36 22.59 12.28
N PRO A 102 9.38 23.07 11.56
CA PRO A 102 9.86 24.43 11.67
C PRO A 102 8.75 25.47 11.41
N SER A 103 8.84 26.62 12.08
CA SER A 103 7.89 27.73 11.87
C SER A 103 8.04 28.38 10.49
N TRP A 104 9.20 28.27 9.86
CA TRP A 104 9.51 28.85 8.55
C TRP A 104 9.15 27.89 7.42
N HIS A 105 8.65 28.44 6.30
CA HIS A 105 8.34 27.66 5.12
C HIS A 105 9.63 27.24 4.38
N GLY A 106 9.66 26.01 3.93
CA GLY A 106 10.75 25.46 3.14
C GLY A 106 10.68 23.94 3.05
N ASN A 107 11.49 23.37 2.16
CA ASN A 107 11.60 21.91 2.08
C ASN A 107 12.35 21.41 3.33
N SER A 108 11.68 20.61 4.12
CA SER A 108 12.20 20.01 5.34
C SER A 108 11.39 18.81 5.77
N GLY A 109 11.99 17.85 6.47
CA GLY A 109 11.30 16.67 6.94
C GLY A 109 12.22 15.70 7.68
N ALA A 110 11.67 14.52 7.98
CA ALA A 110 12.42 13.41 8.56
C ALA A 110 12.02 12.09 7.90
N LYS A 111 13.01 11.29 7.53
CA LYS A 111 12.84 9.91 7.07
C LYS A 111 13.08 9.00 8.25
N TYR A 112 12.21 8.00 8.41
CA TYR A 112 12.28 7.06 9.53
C TYR A 112 12.43 5.63 9.02
N SER A 113 13.30 4.87 9.68
CA SER A 113 13.36 3.41 9.64
C SER A 113 13.24 2.90 11.08
N ILE A 114 12.12 2.22 11.35
CA ILE A 114 11.71 1.84 12.70
C ILE A 114 11.61 0.31 12.76
N ARG A 115 12.35 -0.31 13.67
CA ARG A 115 12.21 -1.73 13.97
C ARG A 115 11.38 -1.90 15.23
N VAL A 116 10.39 -2.78 15.18
CA VAL A 116 9.42 -3.00 16.26
C VAL A 116 9.27 -4.50 16.56
N PRO A 117 8.83 -4.90 17.75
CA PRO A 117 8.46 -6.29 17.99
C PRO A 117 7.46 -6.78 16.94
N PHE A 118 7.53 -8.04 16.50
CA PHE A 118 6.55 -8.57 15.54
C PHE A 118 5.10 -8.33 15.98
N LYS A 119 4.82 -8.52 17.27
CA LYS A 119 3.51 -8.22 17.85
C LYS A 119 3.47 -6.77 18.34
N VAL A 120 2.88 -5.89 17.54
CA VAL A 120 2.76 -4.46 17.86
C VAL A 120 1.46 -3.90 17.28
N GLN A 121 0.83 -2.96 18.01
CA GLN A 121 -0.29 -2.19 17.49
C GLN A 121 0.25 -0.91 16.86
N LEU A 122 0.00 -0.68 15.60
CA LEU A 122 0.31 0.57 14.91
C LEU A 122 -0.91 1.49 15.05
N ASP A 123 -1.02 2.17 16.21
CA ASP A 123 -2.23 2.94 16.57
C ASP A 123 -2.51 4.09 15.59
N ARG A 124 -1.45 4.78 15.15
CA ARG A 124 -1.57 5.84 14.16
C ARG A 124 -0.20 6.15 13.55
N ILE A 125 -0.01 5.75 12.31
CA ILE A 125 1.20 6.04 11.53
C ILE A 125 0.83 7.05 10.44
N VAL A 126 1.31 8.27 10.57
CA VAL A 126 0.97 9.36 9.66
C VAL A 126 2.21 9.95 9.00
N SER A 127 2.12 10.18 7.69
CA SER A 127 3.07 11.02 6.97
C SER A 127 2.35 11.80 5.86
N SER A 128 2.35 13.13 5.90
CA SER A 128 1.58 13.90 4.89
C SER A 128 2.11 13.69 3.47
N ASN A 129 3.44 13.70 3.27
CA ASN A 129 4.04 13.61 1.94
C ASN A 129 5.00 12.43 1.74
N GLY A 130 5.09 11.52 2.69
CA GLY A 130 5.99 10.39 2.60
C GLY A 130 5.28 9.06 2.38
N GLN A 131 6.00 8.12 1.80
CA GLN A 131 5.58 6.73 1.71
C GLN A 131 5.55 6.12 3.12
N ILE A 132 4.54 5.28 3.38
CA ILE A 132 4.48 4.42 4.56
C ILE A 132 4.69 2.98 4.09
N ARG A 133 5.69 2.31 4.67
CA ARG A 133 5.98 0.89 4.43
C ARG A 133 5.93 0.13 5.74
N VAL A 134 5.21 -0.98 5.77
CA VAL A 134 5.09 -1.85 6.94
C VAL A 134 5.34 -3.28 6.51
N GLU A 135 6.26 -3.97 7.21
CA GLU A 135 6.60 -5.35 6.92
C GLU A 135 6.69 -6.19 8.20
N ASP A 136 6.23 -7.45 8.11
CA ASP A 136 6.35 -8.47 9.14
C ASP A 136 5.79 -8.01 10.51
N VAL A 137 4.56 -7.46 10.53
CA VAL A 137 3.89 -6.94 11.73
C VAL A 137 2.59 -7.70 12.01
N GLN A 138 2.38 -8.06 13.28
CA GLN A 138 1.18 -8.70 13.81
C GLN A 138 0.50 -7.78 14.81
N GLY A 139 -0.65 -7.21 14.42
CA GLY A 139 -1.46 -6.31 15.22
C GLY A 139 -2.28 -5.36 14.35
N ASN A 140 -3.20 -4.65 14.98
CA ASN A 140 -4.00 -3.67 14.24
C ASN A 140 -3.14 -2.51 13.77
N SER A 141 -3.44 -2.01 12.57
CA SER A 141 -2.66 -0.96 11.93
C SER A 141 -3.55 0.12 11.34
N ILE A 142 -3.30 1.38 11.71
CA ILE A 142 -3.94 2.58 11.15
C ILE A 142 -2.86 3.41 10.47
N LEU A 143 -2.95 3.53 9.14
CA LEU A 143 -1.93 4.15 8.29
C LEU A 143 -2.54 5.27 7.45
N GLU A 144 -2.01 6.48 7.56
CA GLU A 144 -2.52 7.64 6.84
C GLU A 144 -1.41 8.41 6.14
N THR A 145 -1.57 8.68 4.86
CA THR A 145 -0.73 9.63 4.14
C THR A 145 -1.57 10.47 3.18
N SER A 146 -1.09 11.62 2.74
CA SER A 146 -1.81 12.40 1.73
C SER A 146 -1.27 12.14 0.33
N ASN A 147 0.06 12.16 0.16
CA ASN A 147 0.69 12.06 -1.15
C ASN A 147 1.56 10.82 -1.35
N GLY A 148 1.90 10.12 -0.29
CA GLY A 148 2.72 8.92 -0.35
C GLY A 148 1.95 7.65 -0.67
N ALA A 149 2.64 6.65 -1.18
CA ALA A 149 2.12 5.30 -1.29
C ALA A 149 2.11 4.59 0.08
N VAL A 150 1.16 3.68 0.28
CA VAL A 150 1.14 2.74 1.41
C VAL A 150 1.52 1.36 0.88
N ARG A 151 2.60 0.78 1.39
CA ARG A 151 3.09 -0.55 1.01
C ARG A 151 3.16 -1.47 2.21
N LEU A 152 2.57 -2.64 2.05
CA LEU A 152 2.40 -3.61 3.12
C LEU A 152 2.91 -4.97 2.67
N ARG A 153 3.63 -5.65 3.53
CA ARG A 153 4.07 -7.02 3.28
C ARG A 153 3.97 -7.86 4.55
N LYS A 154 3.26 -8.99 4.49
CA LYS A 154 3.09 -9.90 5.62
C LYS A 154 2.60 -9.17 6.88
N VAL A 155 1.44 -8.56 6.79
CA VAL A 155 0.79 -7.86 7.91
C VAL A 155 -0.40 -8.68 8.37
N GLU A 156 -0.48 -8.92 9.68
CA GLU A 156 -1.57 -9.66 10.30
C GLU A 156 -2.35 -8.76 11.26
N GLY A 157 -3.68 -8.83 11.22
CA GLY A 157 -4.58 -8.05 12.06
C GLY A 157 -5.48 -7.13 11.23
N ARG A 158 -6.26 -6.29 11.93
CA ARG A 158 -7.12 -5.32 11.25
C ARG A 158 -6.30 -4.17 10.69
N LEU A 159 -6.52 -3.86 9.43
CA LEU A 159 -5.87 -2.76 8.71
C LEU A 159 -6.87 -1.68 8.30
N ASP A 160 -6.55 -0.43 8.64
CA ASP A 160 -7.17 0.76 8.05
C ASP A 160 -6.08 1.61 7.39
N ALA A 161 -6.08 1.68 6.05
CA ALA A 161 -5.07 2.41 5.30
C ALA A 161 -5.72 3.45 4.37
N LYS A 162 -5.28 4.70 4.49
CA LYS A 162 -5.82 5.82 3.74
C LYS A 162 -4.71 6.66 3.11
N THR A 163 -4.91 7.01 1.84
CA THR A 163 -4.11 8.02 1.16
C THR A 163 -5.01 8.87 0.26
N SER A 164 -4.54 10.02 -0.21
CA SER A 164 -5.29 10.80 -1.21
C SER A 164 -4.74 10.59 -2.62
N ASN A 165 -3.43 10.66 -2.77
CA ASN A 165 -2.78 10.63 -4.09
C ASN A 165 -1.89 9.41 -4.33
N GLY A 166 -1.51 8.69 -3.29
CA GLY A 166 -0.65 7.50 -3.40
C GLY A 166 -1.41 6.22 -3.69
N SER A 167 -0.70 5.23 -4.21
CA SER A 167 -1.22 3.86 -4.32
C SER A 167 -1.25 3.15 -2.95
N ILE A 168 -2.14 2.15 -2.83
CA ILE A 168 -2.10 1.20 -1.73
C ILE A 168 -1.76 -0.16 -2.33
N GLU A 169 -0.66 -0.74 -1.86
CA GLU A 169 -0.15 -2.02 -2.32
C GLU A 169 0.05 -2.95 -1.12
N ALA A 170 -0.52 -4.15 -1.16
CA ALA A 170 -0.33 -5.13 -0.10
C ALA A 170 -0.08 -6.53 -0.67
N ASP A 171 0.84 -7.25 -0.03
CA ASP A 171 1.15 -8.62 -0.32
C ASP A 171 1.22 -9.45 0.98
N GLY A 172 0.36 -10.46 1.08
CA GLY A 172 0.27 -11.29 2.28
C GLY A 172 -0.37 -10.55 3.46
N LEU A 173 -1.63 -10.15 3.32
CA LEU A 173 -2.41 -9.56 4.41
C LEU A 173 -3.38 -10.59 4.99
N THR A 174 -3.35 -10.76 6.31
CA THR A 174 -4.27 -11.65 7.04
C THR A 174 -5.06 -10.85 8.06
N GLY A 175 -6.37 -10.74 7.86
CA GLY A 175 -7.30 -9.98 8.72
C GLY A 175 -8.18 -9.02 7.92
N ASP A 176 -9.02 -8.28 8.63
CA ASP A 176 -10.00 -7.39 8.01
C ASP A 176 -9.30 -6.12 7.49
N ALA A 177 -9.53 -5.73 6.24
CA ALA A 177 -8.89 -4.58 5.61
C ALA A 177 -9.91 -3.55 5.11
N THR A 178 -9.68 -2.30 5.46
CA THR A 178 -10.36 -1.11 4.92
C THR A 178 -9.33 -0.22 4.23
N LEU A 179 -9.44 -0.07 2.91
CA LEU A 179 -8.45 0.62 2.09
C LEU A 179 -9.07 1.73 1.26
N ARG A 180 -8.55 2.94 1.36
CA ARG A 180 -9.11 4.11 0.67
C ARG A 180 -8.03 4.97 0.04
N THR A 181 -8.19 5.26 -1.24
CA THR A 181 -7.42 6.30 -1.92
C THR A 181 -8.34 7.15 -2.79
N SER A 182 -7.91 8.31 -3.24
CA SER A 182 -8.72 9.11 -4.17
C SER A 182 -8.24 9.01 -5.61
N ASN A 183 -6.93 9.13 -5.84
CA ASN A 183 -6.40 9.32 -7.19
C ASN A 183 -5.59 8.16 -7.75
N ALA A 184 -5.16 7.25 -6.93
CA ALA A 184 -4.31 6.16 -7.39
C ALA A 184 -4.97 4.77 -7.25
N SER A 185 -4.27 3.76 -7.68
CA SER A 185 -4.74 2.38 -7.67
C SER A 185 -4.57 1.68 -6.31
N ILE A 186 -5.41 0.69 -6.08
CA ILE A 186 -5.28 -0.30 -5.00
C ILE A 186 -4.90 -1.63 -5.65
N ARG A 187 -3.78 -2.22 -5.21
CA ARG A 187 -3.29 -3.53 -5.67
C ARG A 187 -3.04 -4.44 -4.49
N LEU A 188 -3.73 -5.57 -4.45
CA LEU A 188 -3.65 -6.50 -3.35
C LEU A 188 -3.41 -7.92 -3.87
N ASP A 189 -2.47 -8.61 -3.25
CA ASP A 189 -2.17 -10.00 -3.55
C ASP A 189 -2.13 -10.83 -2.26
N ARG A 190 -2.68 -12.05 -2.30
CA ARG A 190 -2.72 -12.99 -1.17
C ARG A 190 -3.37 -12.40 0.09
N ILE A 191 -4.60 -11.96 -0.06
CA ILE A 191 -5.38 -11.37 1.04
C ILE A 191 -6.31 -12.44 1.64
N PHE A 192 -6.33 -12.50 2.97
CA PHE A 192 -7.15 -13.44 3.74
C PHE A 192 -7.93 -12.67 4.82
N GLY A 193 -9.23 -12.45 4.63
CA GLY A 193 -10.08 -11.69 5.55
C GLY A 193 -11.21 -10.95 4.87
N ALA A 194 -11.91 -10.09 5.62
CA ALA A 194 -12.92 -9.18 5.09
C ALA A 194 -12.26 -8.00 4.37
N LEU A 195 -12.87 -7.50 3.28
CA LEU A 195 -12.26 -6.47 2.45
C LEU A 195 -13.25 -5.37 2.03
N ASP A 196 -12.91 -4.11 2.34
CA ASP A 196 -13.53 -2.92 1.76
C ASP A 196 -12.44 -2.04 1.12
N ALA A 197 -12.35 -2.04 -0.23
CA ALA A 197 -11.35 -1.29 -0.98
C ALA A 197 -12.00 -0.29 -1.93
N ARG A 198 -11.70 1.01 -1.79
CA ARG A 198 -12.32 2.07 -2.58
C ARG A 198 -11.32 3.11 -3.06
N THR A 199 -11.52 3.53 -4.30
CA THR A 199 -10.81 4.66 -4.91
C THR A 199 -11.80 5.53 -5.70
N SER A 200 -11.42 6.74 -6.08
CA SER A 200 -12.25 7.54 -7.00
C SER A 200 -11.76 7.43 -8.44
N ASN A 201 -10.44 7.57 -8.66
CA ASN A 201 -9.89 7.65 -10.01
C ASN A 201 -9.01 6.46 -10.43
N GLY A 202 -8.48 5.72 -9.48
CA GLY A 202 -7.62 4.58 -9.75
C GLY A 202 -8.36 3.28 -10.03
N GLY A 203 -7.64 2.29 -10.53
CA GLY A 203 -8.13 0.92 -10.63
C GLY A 203 -8.01 0.16 -9.30
N VAL A 204 -8.85 -0.85 -9.12
CA VAL A 204 -8.82 -1.78 -7.99
C VAL A 204 -8.49 -3.16 -8.55
N HIS A 205 -7.31 -3.70 -8.22
CA HIS A 205 -6.83 -4.99 -8.70
C HIS A 205 -6.52 -5.88 -7.50
N ILE A 206 -7.28 -6.95 -7.34
CA ILE A 206 -7.22 -7.78 -6.14
C ILE A 206 -7.17 -9.25 -6.52
N ARG A 207 -6.19 -9.96 -5.95
CA ARG A 207 -6.18 -11.41 -5.86
C ARG A 207 -6.43 -11.80 -4.41
N LEU A 208 -7.59 -12.36 -4.17
CA LEU A 208 -8.07 -12.75 -2.86
C LEU A 208 -7.95 -14.26 -2.71
N GLY A 209 -7.20 -14.72 -1.73
CA GLY A 209 -7.07 -16.15 -1.44
C GLY A 209 -8.36 -16.68 -0.81
N LYS A 210 -8.50 -16.54 0.49
CA LYS A 210 -9.69 -16.96 1.22
C LYS A 210 -10.28 -15.80 2.02
N PRO A 211 -11.44 -15.25 1.62
CA PRO A 211 -12.13 -14.24 2.40
C PRO A 211 -12.65 -14.83 3.73
N LYS A 212 -12.92 -13.95 4.67
CA LYS A 212 -13.56 -14.34 5.93
C LYS A 212 -14.99 -14.77 5.66
N ALA A 213 -15.31 -16.01 6.03
CA ALA A 213 -16.62 -16.62 5.75
C ALA A 213 -17.80 -15.75 6.19
N GLY A 214 -18.79 -15.58 5.31
CA GLY A 214 -20.00 -14.79 5.55
C GLY A 214 -19.81 -13.26 5.54
N GLU A 215 -18.59 -12.74 5.48
CA GLU A 215 -18.36 -11.30 5.39
C GLU A 215 -18.33 -10.83 3.92
N PRO A 216 -18.91 -9.65 3.61
CA PRO A 216 -18.97 -9.16 2.24
C PRO A 216 -17.62 -8.60 1.76
N ILE A 217 -17.33 -8.85 0.49
CA ILE A 217 -16.22 -8.21 -0.25
C ILE A 217 -16.78 -6.96 -0.94
N LYS A 218 -16.29 -5.77 -0.59
CA LYS A 218 -16.78 -4.49 -1.09
C LYS A 218 -15.71 -3.77 -1.89
N LEU A 219 -15.94 -3.53 -3.16
CA LEU A 219 -15.03 -2.86 -4.07
C LEU A 219 -15.70 -1.69 -4.76
N GLY A 220 -15.01 -0.56 -4.83
CA GLY A 220 -15.56 0.63 -5.46
C GLY A 220 -14.52 1.48 -6.18
N SER A 221 -14.90 1.98 -7.36
CA SER A 221 -14.21 3.06 -8.06
C SER A 221 -15.24 3.98 -8.71
N SER A 222 -14.88 5.23 -9.01
CA SER A 222 -15.71 6.04 -9.90
C SER A 222 -15.23 5.93 -11.35
N ASN A 223 -13.92 6.00 -11.58
CA ASN A 223 -13.35 6.06 -12.93
C ASN A 223 -12.46 4.88 -13.31
N GLY A 224 -11.93 4.15 -12.36
CA GLY A 224 -11.01 3.03 -12.62
C GLY A 224 -11.72 1.69 -12.79
N SER A 225 -11.04 0.76 -13.42
CA SER A 225 -11.50 -0.62 -13.54
C SER A 225 -11.40 -1.37 -12.21
N ILE A 226 -12.27 -2.37 -12.06
CA ILE A 226 -12.21 -3.30 -10.93
C ILE A 226 -11.91 -4.68 -11.47
N GLU A 227 -10.82 -5.27 -11.00
CA GLU A 227 -10.45 -6.64 -11.29
C GLU A 227 -10.34 -7.40 -9.97
N LEU A 228 -11.18 -8.40 -9.80
CA LEU A 228 -11.20 -9.27 -8.63
C LEU A 228 -11.02 -10.73 -9.07
N GLU A 229 -10.03 -11.38 -8.53
CA GLU A 229 -9.81 -12.80 -8.62
C GLU A 229 -9.97 -13.41 -7.22
N VAL A 230 -10.82 -14.43 -7.07
CA VAL A 230 -11.10 -15.05 -5.78
C VAL A 230 -10.85 -16.55 -5.89
N GLU A 231 -9.87 -17.05 -5.14
CA GLU A 231 -9.48 -18.47 -5.17
C GLU A 231 -10.50 -19.38 -4.48
N GLU A 232 -11.04 -18.93 -3.35
CA GLU A 232 -12.07 -19.63 -2.59
C GLU A 232 -13.20 -18.68 -2.18
N LEU A 233 -14.44 -19.11 -2.24
CA LEU A 233 -15.61 -18.40 -1.70
C LEU A 233 -16.34 -19.32 -0.72
N ASP A 234 -16.61 -18.81 0.47
CA ASP A 234 -17.33 -19.50 1.53
C ASP A 234 -18.46 -18.61 2.07
N ASN A 235 -19.59 -18.65 1.36
CA ASN A 235 -20.80 -17.86 1.66
C ASN A 235 -20.57 -16.33 1.73
N ASN A 236 -19.67 -15.82 0.89
CA ASN A 236 -19.37 -14.39 0.84
C ASN A 236 -20.18 -13.68 -0.24
N GLU A 237 -20.79 -12.56 0.10
CA GLU A 237 -21.32 -11.62 -0.89
C GLU A 237 -20.20 -10.81 -1.52
N ILE A 238 -20.34 -10.49 -2.81
CA ILE A 238 -19.42 -9.63 -3.55
C ILE A 238 -20.19 -8.42 -4.07
N HIS A 239 -19.77 -7.22 -3.69
CA HIS A 239 -20.30 -5.97 -4.20
C HIS A 239 -19.17 -5.20 -4.90
N ALA A 240 -19.25 -5.07 -6.21
CA ALA A 240 -18.29 -4.31 -6.99
C ALA A 240 -19.00 -3.26 -7.86
N SER A 241 -18.62 -2.00 -7.68
CA SER A 241 -19.24 -0.89 -8.42
C SER A 241 -18.23 0.10 -8.97
N THR A 242 -18.41 0.50 -10.22
CA THR A 242 -17.69 1.61 -10.84
C THR A 242 -18.65 2.44 -11.70
N SER A 243 -18.30 3.66 -12.08
CA SER A 243 -19.15 4.44 -12.98
C SER A 243 -18.68 4.39 -14.42
N ASN A 244 -17.37 4.51 -14.67
CA ASN A 244 -16.87 4.76 -16.02
C ASN A 244 -15.95 3.68 -16.59
N SER A 245 -15.84 2.56 -15.93
CA SER A 245 -14.88 1.53 -16.37
C SER A 245 -15.44 0.10 -16.28
N ALA A 246 -14.63 -0.86 -16.69
CA ALA A 246 -15.01 -2.26 -16.69
C ALA A 246 -14.89 -2.91 -15.30
N ILE A 247 -15.70 -3.95 -15.06
CA ILE A 247 -15.57 -4.87 -13.94
C ILE A 247 -15.24 -6.25 -14.50
N THR A 248 -14.15 -6.84 -14.03
CA THR A 248 -13.79 -8.23 -14.35
C THR A 248 -13.72 -9.03 -13.04
N LEU A 249 -14.54 -10.05 -12.94
CA LEU A 249 -14.57 -10.97 -11.80
C LEU A 249 -14.14 -12.37 -12.27
N ARG A 250 -13.13 -12.93 -11.63
CA ARG A 250 -12.68 -14.32 -11.85
C ARG A 250 -13.00 -15.17 -10.63
N LEU A 251 -13.69 -16.28 -10.85
CA LEU A 251 -14.18 -17.14 -9.79
C LEU A 251 -13.80 -18.61 -10.05
N PRO A 252 -13.64 -19.41 -9.00
CA PRO A 252 -13.44 -20.86 -9.16
C PRO A 252 -14.67 -21.51 -9.78
N PRO A 253 -14.49 -22.50 -10.67
CA PRO A 253 -15.62 -23.15 -11.38
C PRO A 253 -16.74 -23.71 -10.49
N PRO A 254 -16.48 -24.27 -9.29
CA PRO A 254 -17.53 -24.83 -8.44
C PRO A 254 -18.33 -23.79 -7.63
N VAL A 255 -18.12 -22.48 -7.86
CA VAL A 255 -18.81 -21.43 -7.12
C VAL A 255 -20.34 -21.57 -7.25
N LYS A 256 -21.05 -21.40 -6.13
CA LYS A 256 -22.51 -21.27 -6.07
C LYS A 256 -22.84 -19.82 -5.73
N ALA A 257 -23.62 -19.14 -6.55
CA ALA A 257 -23.93 -17.74 -6.33
C ALA A 257 -25.24 -17.32 -7.01
N ARG A 258 -25.86 -16.26 -6.48
CA ARG A 258 -26.86 -15.49 -7.21
C ARG A 258 -26.14 -14.27 -7.83
N LEU A 259 -26.06 -14.25 -9.16
CA LEU A 259 -25.42 -13.18 -9.91
C LEU A 259 -26.45 -12.10 -10.25
N ARG A 260 -26.14 -10.85 -9.91
CA ARG A 260 -26.79 -9.65 -10.44
C ARG A 260 -25.72 -8.77 -11.07
N ALA A 261 -25.84 -8.51 -12.35
CA ALA A 261 -24.95 -7.64 -13.08
C ALA A 261 -25.73 -6.60 -13.86
N SER A 262 -25.36 -5.33 -13.79
CA SER A 262 -26.04 -4.24 -14.47
C SER A 262 -25.07 -3.20 -15.02
N THR A 263 -25.32 -2.73 -16.23
CA THR A 263 -24.61 -1.62 -16.87
C THR A 263 -25.59 -0.74 -17.63
N SER A 264 -25.33 0.55 -17.76
CA SER A 264 -26.19 1.43 -18.58
C SER A 264 -25.77 1.41 -20.06
N ASN A 265 -24.46 1.54 -20.33
CA ASN A 265 -23.92 1.72 -21.68
C ASN A 265 -22.89 0.65 -22.09
N GLY A 266 -22.84 -0.46 -21.39
CA GLY A 266 -21.91 -1.55 -21.69
C GLY A 266 -22.61 -2.85 -22.07
N GLY A 267 -21.83 -3.93 -22.07
CA GLY A 267 -22.31 -5.30 -22.23
C GLY A 267 -21.93 -6.15 -21.02
N ILE A 268 -22.68 -7.23 -20.80
CA ILE A 268 -22.41 -8.21 -19.76
C ILE A 268 -22.07 -9.52 -20.44
N SER A 269 -21.00 -10.17 -19.99
CA SER A 269 -20.61 -11.50 -20.44
C SER A 269 -20.23 -12.39 -19.26
N THR A 270 -20.59 -13.66 -19.33
CA THR A 270 -20.20 -14.66 -18.34
C THR A 270 -19.80 -15.97 -19.02
N GLU A 271 -18.83 -16.66 -18.43
CA GLU A 271 -18.41 -18.01 -18.83
C GLU A 271 -19.13 -19.11 -18.02
N PHE A 272 -19.93 -18.70 -17.02
CA PHE A 272 -20.73 -19.62 -16.24
C PHE A 272 -22.10 -19.84 -16.87
N ASP A 273 -22.61 -21.05 -16.71
CA ASP A 273 -24.02 -21.34 -17.02
C ASP A 273 -24.89 -20.67 -15.95
N VAL A 274 -25.75 -19.74 -16.36
CA VAL A 274 -26.62 -18.98 -15.47
C VAL A 274 -28.10 -19.39 -15.74
N THR A 275 -28.73 -19.91 -14.71
CA THR A 275 -30.18 -20.15 -14.76
C THR A 275 -30.91 -18.85 -14.45
N THR A 276 -31.55 -18.25 -15.45
CA THR A 276 -32.21 -16.95 -15.30
C THR A 276 -33.64 -17.12 -14.84
N HIS A 277 -34.08 -16.31 -13.88
CA HIS A 277 -35.45 -16.21 -13.41
C HIS A 277 -35.98 -14.80 -13.71
N GLY A 278 -36.29 -14.51 -14.98
CA GLY A 278 -36.83 -13.21 -15.38
C GLY A 278 -36.25 -12.65 -16.67
N ALA A 279 -36.32 -11.33 -16.86
CA ALA A 279 -35.83 -10.66 -18.04
C ALA A 279 -34.29 -10.66 -18.11
N MET A 280 -33.75 -11.15 -19.21
CA MET A 280 -32.33 -11.06 -19.56
C MET A 280 -32.18 -10.07 -20.70
N GLY A 281 -31.24 -9.13 -20.55
CA GLY A 281 -30.95 -8.11 -21.55
C GLY A 281 -29.45 -7.95 -21.80
N LYS A 282 -29.09 -7.19 -22.81
CA LYS A 282 -27.69 -6.91 -23.15
C LYS A 282 -26.94 -6.21 -22.00
N ASN A 283 -27.65 -5.48 -21.18
CA ASN A 283 -27.13 -4.60 -20.13
C ASN A 283 -27.62 -4.97 -18.71
N PHE A 284 -28.33 -6.07 -18.57
CA PHE A 284 -28.80 -6.59 -17.30
C PHE A 284 -28.82 -8.12 -17.30
N LEU A 285 -28.29 -8.74 -16.27
CA LEU A 285 -28.28 -10.19 -16.06
C LEU A 285 -28.56 -10.47 -14.58
N GLU A 286 -29.64 -11.24 -14.32
CA GLU A 286 -29.91 -11.78 -12.99
C GLU A 286 -30.23 -13.28 -13.11
N GLY A 287 -29.56 -14.08 -12.27
CA GLY A 287 -29.77 -15.52 -12.27
C GLY A 287 -28.86 -16.24 -11.28
N GLU A 288 -28.96 -17.57 -11.33
CA GLU A 288 -28.24 -18.45 -10.41
C GLU A 288 -27.12 -19.21 -11.12
N ILE A 289 -25.94 -19.22 -10.50
CA ILE A 289 -24.79 -20.04 -10.87
C ILE A 289 -24.77 -21.28 -9.97
N ASN A 290 -24.77 -22.49 -10.57
CA ASN A 290 -24.70 -23.78 -9.88
C ASN A 290 -25.77 -23.95 -8.76
N GLY A 291 -27.02 -23.49 -9.00
CA GLY A 291 -28.12 -23.62 -8.06
C GLY A 291 -28.22 -22.54 -6.99
N GLY A 292 -27.57 -21.42 -7.20
CA GLY A 292 -27.67 -20.24 -6.33
C GLY A 292 -26.79 -20.28 -5.08
N GLY A 293 -26.76 -19.15 -4.36
CA GLY A 293 -25.93 -18.93 -3.18
C GLY A 293 -25.86 -17.45 -2.80
N PRO A 294 -24.75 -16.98 -2.21
CA PRO A 294 -24.54 -15.59 -1.84
C PRO A 294 -24.65 -14.65 -3.05
N LEU A 295 -25.03 -13.40 -2.79
CA LEU A 295 -25.18 -12.40 -3.84
C LEU A 295 -23.82 -11.93 -4.37
N ILE A 296 -23.69 -11.96 -5.69
CA ILE A 296 -22.66 -11.26 -6.45
C ILE A 296 -23.33 -10.11 -7.19
N ASP A 297 -23.12 -8.88 -6.72
CA ASP A 297 -23.71 -7.66 -7.26
C ASP A 297 -22.64 -6.80 -7.94
N LEU A 298 -22.73 -6.71 -9.28
CA LEU A 298 -21.76 -6.00 -10.12
C LEU A 298 -22.47 -4.88 -10.87
N SER A 299 -22.04 -3.64 -10.70
CA SER A 299 -22.68 -2.49 -11.34
C SER A 299 -21.68 -1.50 -11.94
N THR A 300 -21.97 -1.07 -13.17
CA THR A 300 -21.25 0.03 -13.80
C THR A 300 -22.20 0.88 -14.63
N SER A 301 -21.85 2.13 -14.95
CA SER A 301 -22.68 2.91 -15.89
C SER A 301 -22.15 2.81 -17.32
N ASN A 302 -20.82 2.95 -17.53
CA ASN A 302 -20.24 3.07 -18.88
C ASN A 302 -19.22 1.97 -19.22
N GLY A 303 -19.18 0.90 -18.47
CA GLY A 303 -18.21 -0.17 -18.69
C GLY A 303 -18.82 -1.52 -19.01
N THR A 304 -18.00 -2.46 -19.39
CA THR A 304 -18.38 -3.86 -19.56
C THR A 304 -18.24 -4.63 -18.25
N ILE A 305 -19.09 -5.62 -18.04
CA ILE A 305 -18.96 -6.56 -16.92
C ILE A 305 -18.61 -7.93 -17.46
N LYS A 306 -17.53 -8.52 -16.94
CA LYS A 306 -17.09 -9.87 -17.31
C LYS A 306 -17.01 -10.75 -16.08
N VAL A 307 -17.67 -11.90 -16.10
CA VAL A 307 -17.57 -12.93 -15.07
C VAL A 307 -16.95 -14.17 -15.69
N GLN A 308 -15.74 -14.51 -15.28
CA GLN A 308 -14.90 -15.53 -15.91
C GLN A 308 -14.60 -16.67 -14.94
N LYS A 309 -14.34 -17.84 -15.48
CA LYS A 309 -13.80 -18.99 -14.74
C LYS A 309 -12.28 -18.80 -14.60
N MET A 310 -11.72 -19.23 -13.47
CA MET A 310 -10.28 -19.33 -13.30
C MET A 310 -9.72 -20.57 -13.98
#